data_5f618fd4d0be857265a96e72bbb214ee
#
_entry.id   5f618fd4d0be857265a96e72bbb214ee
#
_cell.length_a   1.000
_cell.length_b   1.000
_cell.length_c   1.000
_cell.angle_alpha   90.00
_cell.angle_beta   90.00
_cell.angle_gamma   90.00
#
_symmetry.space_group_name_H-M   'P 1'
#
loop_
_entity.id
_entity.type
_entity.pdbx_description
1 polymer ?
#
loop_
_entity_poly.entity_id
_entity_poly.type
_entity_poly.pdbx_seq_one_letter_code
_entity_poly.pdbx_strand_id
1 'polypeptide(L)' 'MLQFKPRRLFCGEILRRWPHLRADDVANTHGEPEKLVALLRNTHEYSKERAEKELDLLTSEFNDKMRRAA' A
#
# COMPACT_ATOMS: atom_id res chain seq x y z
N MET A 1 22.00 14.32 -4.77
CA MET A 1 21.66 12.93 -4.98
C MET A 1 20.26 12.63 -4.49
N LEU A 2 19.41 12.20 -5.38
CA LEU A 2 18.03 11.92 -5.03
C LEU A 2 17.96 10.61 -4.27
N GLN A 3 17.54 10.69 -3.01
CA GLN A 3 17.29 9.49 -2.24
C GLN A 3 15.89 9.03 -2.48
N PHE A 4 15.78 7.84 -3.00
CA PHE A 4 14.51 7.22 -3.26
C PHE A 4 13.98 6.60 -1.98
N LYS A 5 12.77 6.94 -1.58
CA LYS A 5 12.14 6.35 -0.40
C LYS A 5 10.96 5.49 -0.84
N PRO A 6 11.20 4.23 -1.21
CA PRO A 6 10.14 3.37 -1.75
C PRO A 6 8.94 3.21 -0.82
N ARG A 7 9.20 3.17 0.48
CA ARG A 7 8.14 3.03 1.47
C ARG A 7 7.14 4.20 1.40
N ARG A 8 7.66 5.41 1.28
CA ARG A 8 6.82 6.61 1.21
C ARG A 8 6.01 6.63 -0.08
N LEU A 9 6.64 6.25 -1.18
CA LEU A 9 5.98 6.17 -2.47
C LEU A 9 4.91 5.09 -2.46
N PHE A 10 5.18 3.97 -1.83
CA PHE A 10 4.23 2.88 -1.71
C PHE A 10 3.00 3.32 -0.92
N CYS A 11 3.19 4.03 0.18
CA CYS A 11 2.10 4.57 0.96
C CYS A 11 1.26 5.55 0.13
N GLY A 12 1.90 6.36 -0.70
CA GLY A 12 1.21 7.26 -1.61
C GLY A 12 0.32 6.51 -2.60
N GLU A 13 0.82 5.40 -3.14
CA GLU A 13 0.03 4.57 -4.05
C GLU A 13 -1.17 3.94 -3.34
N ILE A 14 -0.99 3.53 -2.10
CA ILE A 14 -2.08 2.97 -1.30
C ILE A 14 -3.18 4.02 -1.12
N LEU A 15 -2.81 5.26 -0.80
CA LEU A 15 -3.77 6.34 -0.62
C LEU A 15 -4.50 6.69 -1.91
N ARG A 16 -3.84 6.56 -3.03
CA ARG A 16 -4.46 6.80 -4.33
C ARG A 16 -5.49 5.72 -4.67
N ARG A 17 -5.17 4.48 -4.36
CA ARG A 17 -6.06 3.36 -4.65
C ARG A 17 -7.25 3.32 -3.69
N TRP A 18 -7.02 3.67 -2.44
CA TRP A 18 -8.07 3.70 -1.43
C TRP A 18 -8.15 5.08 -0.79
N PRO A 19 -8.82 6.04 -1.45
CA PRO A 19 -8.84 7.43 -0.99
C PRO A 19 -9.48 7.64 0.39
N HIS A 20 -10.26 6.67 0.85
CA HIS A 20 -10.92 6.76 2.15
C HIS A 20 -9.98 6.48 3.32
N LEU A 21 -8.80 5.93 3.04
CA LEU A 21 -7.81 5.68 4.08
C LEU A 21 -7.17 6.98 4.53
N ARG A 22 -6.87 7.05 5.81
CA ARG A 22 -6.18 8.22 6.36
C ARG A 22 -4.68 8.04 6.19
N ALA A 23 -4.01 9.14 5.85
CA ALA A 23 -2.56 9.10 5.64
C ALA A 23 -1.82 8.63 6.90
N ASP A 24 -2.30 9.06 8.09
CA ASP A 24 -1.69 8.66 9.34
C ASP A 24 -1.79 7.15 9.58
N ASP A 25 -2.94 6.57 9.26
CA ASP A 25 -3.15 5.14 9.44
C ASP A 25 -2.23 4.34 8.51
N VAL A 26 -2.09 4.80 7.27
CA VAL A 26 -1.21 4.14 6.32
C VAL A 26 0.25 4.28 6.76
N ALA A 27 0.64 5.46 7.23
CA ALA A 27 2.00 5.69 7.72
C ALA A 27 2.33 4.78 8.91
N ASN A 28 1.36 4.55 9.79
CA ASN A 28 1.55 3.72 10.97
C ASN A 28 1.76 2.24 10.63
N THR A 29 1.40 1.80 9.43
CA THR A 29 1.65 0.42 9.01
C THR A 29 3.11 0.17 8.65
N HIS A 30 3.89 1.23 8.44
CA HIS A 30 5.29 1.15 8.01
C HIS A 30 5.49 0.30 6.76
N GLY A 31 4.45 0.16 5.94
CA GLY A 31 4.50 -0.66 4.74
C GLY A 31 4.44 -2.16 5.00
N GLU A 32 4.18 -2.57 6.24
CA GLU A 32 4.09 -3.99 6.59
C GLU A 32 2.80 -4.60 6.04
N PRO A 33 2.90 -5.69 5.25
CA PRO A 33 1.72 -6.27 4.62
C PRO A 33 0.62 -6.69 5.59
N GLU A 34 0.98 -7.27 6.72
CA GLU A 34 0.01 -7.72 7.71
C GLU A 34 -0.82 -6.56 8.26
N LYS A 35 -0.15 -5.45 8.54
CA LYS A 35 -0.82 -4.25 9.06
C LYS A 35 -1.69 -3.60 7.99
N LEU A 36 -1.23 -3.60 6.74
CA LEU A 36 -2.02 -3.07 5.64
C LEU A 36 -3.27 -3.90 5.38
N VAL A 37 -3.15 -5.22 5.46
CA VAL A 37 -4.30 -6.11 5.34
C VAL A 37 -5.31 -5.83 6.44
N ALA A 38 -4.84 -5.68 7.69
CA ALA A 38 -5.72 -5.37 8.80
C ALA A 38 -6.43 -4.02 8.60
N LEU A 39 -5.71 -3.03 8.11
CA LEU A 39 -6.28 -1.72 7.84
C LEU A 39 -7.37 -1.79 6.75
N LEU A 40 -7.11 -2.52 5.68
CA LEU A 40 -8.09 -2.69 4.60
C LEU A 40 -9.33 -3.44 5.08
N ARG A 41 -9.16 -4.45 5.92
CA ARG A 41 -10.28 -5.19 6.46
C ARG A 41 -11.14 -4.31 7.36
N ASN A 42 -10.51 -3.44 8.15
CA ASN A 42 -11.24 -2.56 9.07
C ASN A 42 -11.98 -1.43 8.36
N THR A 43 -11.41 -0.91 7.28
CA THR A 43 -11.96 0.25 6.61
C THR A 43 -12.89 -0.09 5.44
N HIS A 44 -12.65 -1.22 4.78
CA HIS A 44 -13.39 -1.62 3.59
C HIS A 44 -14.17 -2.91 3.75
N GLU A 45 -14.15 -3.48 4.94
CA GLU A 45 -14.84 -4.74 5.23
C GLU A 45 -14.44 -5.88 4.29
N TYR A 46 -13.20 -5.85 3.80
CA TYR A 46 -12.69 -6.91 2.96
C TYR A 46 -12.46 -8.16 3.78
N SER A 47 -12.65 -9.33 3.16
CA SER A 47 -12.17 -10.57 3.74
C SER A 47 -10.63 -10.55 3.73
N LYS A 48 -10.02 -11.40 4.54
CA LYS A 48 -8.57 -11.50 4.57
C LYS A 48 -8.00 -11.82 3.19
N GLU A 49 -8.62 -12.77 2.50
CA GLU A 49 -8.18 -13.18 1.18
C GLU A 49 -8.27 -12.04 0.17
N ARG A 50 -9.37 -11.30 0.22
CA ARG A 50 -9.54 -10.16 -0.69
C ARG A 50 -8.55 -9.06 -0.42
N ALA A 51 -8.32 -8.74 0.86
CA ALA A 51 -7.37 -7.71 1.23
C ALA A 51 -5.95 -8.07 0.78
N GLU A 52 -5.57 -9.34 0.99
CA GLU A 52 -4.27 -9.81 0.55
C GLU A 52 -4.12 -9.76 -0.97
N LYS A 53 -5.16 -10.17 -1.69
CA LYS A 53 -5.16 -10.16 -3.15
C LYS A 53 -5.03 -8.75 -3.70
N GLU A 54 -5.82 -7.82 -3.16
CA GLU A 54 -5.76 -6.43 -3.59
C GLU A 54 -4.40 -5.80 -3.32
N LEU A 55 -3.85 -6.11 -2.16
CA LEU A 55 -2.53 -5.61 -1.79
C LEU A 55 -1.44 -6.20 -2.67
N ASP A 56 -1.54 -7.49 -3.02
CA ASP A 56 -0.58 -8.13 -3.90
C ASP A 56 -0.60 -7.50 -5.30
N LEU A 57 -1.78 -7.19 -5.81
CA LEU A 57 -1.91 -6.51 -7.10
C LEU A 57 -1.24 -5.15 -7.06
N LEU A 58 -1.49 -4.39 -6.01
CA LEU A 58 -0.87 -3.08 -5.87
C LEU A 58 0.65 -3.19 -5.76
N THR A 59 1.12 -4.15 -4.97
CA THR A 59 2.55 -4.37 -4.79
C THR A 59 3.23 -4.72 -6.10
N SER A 60 2.60 -5.58 -6.91
CA SER A 60 3.13 -5.95 -8.22
C SER A 60 3.20 -4.76 -9.16
N GLU A 61 2.14 -3.96 -9.19
CA GLU A 61 2.11 -2.74 -10.02
C GLU A 61 3.17 -1.75 -9.57
N PHE A 62 3.33 -1.58 -8.26
CA PHE A 62 4.31 -0.67 -7.71
C PHE A 62 5.73 -1.11 -8.07
N ASN A 63 6.04 -2.39 -7.90
CA ASN A 63 7.35 -2.92 -8.24
C ASN A 63 7.65 -2.76 -9.72
N ASP A 64 6.65 -2.94 -10.57
CA ASP A 64 6.81 -2.75 -12.00
C ASP A 64 7.13 -1.30 -12.35
N LYS A 65 6.42 -0.35 -11.72
CA LYS A 65 6.69 1.08 -11.90
C LYS A 65 8.10 1.44 -11.46
N MET A 66 8.54 0.91 -10.31
CA MET A 66 9.87 1.18 -9.79
C MET A 66 10.95 0.64 -10.71
N ARG A 67 10.71 -0.53 -11.29
CA ARG A 67 11.64 -1.14 -12.22
C ARG A 67 11.79 -0.30 -13.48
N ARG A 68 10.69 0.25 -13.98
CA ARG A 68 10.71 1.11 -15.16
C ARG A 68 11.37 2.44 -14.91
N ALA A 69 11.24 2.95 -13.68
CA ALA A 69 11.82 4.24 -13.31
C ALA A 69 13.33 4.18 -13.06
N ALA A 70 13.86 3.00 -12.85
CA ALA A 70 15.29 2.80 -12.55
C ALA A 70 16.23 2.96 -13.77
#